data_87dfc6a8b0128b939bacefb7b1501eff
#
_entry.id   87dfc6a8b0128b939bacefb7b1501eff
#
_cell.length_a   1.000
_cell.length_b   1.000
_cell.length_c   1.000
_cell.angle_alpha   90.00
_cell.angle_beta   90.00
_cell.angle_gamma   90.00
#
_symmetry.space_group_name_H-M   'P 1'
#
loop_
_entity.id
_entity.type
_entity.pdbx_description
1 polymer ?
#
loop_
_entity_poly.entity_id
_entity_poly.type
_entity_poly.pdbx_seq_one_letter_code
_entity_poly.pdbx_strand_id
1 'polypeptide(L)'
;MKRILLLFLLFCGGYVHAQELDSARIHYRQGHRNVDVLFRDNRTELERFIRILREEHGTGRLENVVIRSWASPDGANRLNEVLSKRRADSLKAYLVRHAGIPDSIVSMHGEGIAWDMLRRMVAASDMLYKKEVLHILDHTPVWVFDESGRVVDGRKKQLMELRGGR
;
A
#
# COMPACT_ATOMS: atom_id res chain seq x y z
N MET A 1 -34.30 41.59 44.13
CA MET A 1 -32.98 40.97 44.18
C MET A 1 -33.01 39.71 43.30
N LYS A 2 -32.46 39.81 42.10
CA LYS A 2 -32.43 38.71 41.11
C LYS A 2 -31.20 37.85 41.36
N ARG A 3 -31.40 36.54 41.72
CA ARG A 3 -30.31 35.58 41.86
C ARG A 3 -29.94 35.02 40.47
N ILE A 4 -28.71 35.27 40.03
CA ILE A 4 -28.12 34.72 38.84
C ILE A 4 -27.62 33.33 39.21
N LEU A 5 -28.19 32.30 38.57
CA LEU A 5 -27.75 30.90 38.69
C LEU A 5 -26.68 30.68 37.62
N LEU A 6 -25.41 30.55 38.04
CA LEU A 6 -24.29 30.25 37.17
C LEU A 6 -24.25 28.73 36.91
N LEU A 7 -24.64 28.33 35.69
CA LEU A 7 -24.58 26.94 35.24
C LEU A 7 -23.14 26.61 34.83
N PHE A 8 -22.43 25.84 35.67
CA PHE A 8 -21.11 25.28 35.32
C PHE A 8 -21.33 24.11 34.36
N LEU A 9 -21.11 24.34 33.05
CA LEU A 9 -20.97 23.27 32.08
C LEU A 9 -19.59 22.60 32.29
N LEU A 10 -19.60 21.44 32.97
CA LEU A 10 -18.47 20.53 32.95
C LEU A 10 -18.30 20.00 31.53
N PHE A 11 -17.32 20.57 30.81
CA PHE A 11 -16.78 20.02 29.58
C PHE A 11 -16.03 18.74 29.97
N CYS A 12 -16.68 17.57 29.87
CA CYS A 12 -16.01 16.29 29.81
C CYS A 12 -15.23 16.27 28.48
N GLY A 13 -13.99 16.73 28.53
CA GLY A 13 -13.04 16.53 27.44
C GLY A 13 -12.79 15.03 27.29
N GLY A 14 -13.57 14.39 26.43
CA GLY A 14 -13.22 13.07 25.94
C GLY A 14 -11.87 13.19 25.23
N TYR A 15 -10.83 12.61 25.82
CA TYR A 15 -9.59 12.38 25.13
C TYR A 15 -9.90 11.43 23.97
N VAL A 16 -10.07 12.00 22.78
CA VAL A 16 -10.00 11.20 21.55
C VAL A 16 -8.55 10.73 21.50
N HIS A 17 -8.29 9.52 21.95
CA HIS A 17 -7.05 8.84 21.65
C HIS A 17 -7.02 8.69 20.13
N ALA A 18 -6.21 9.51 19.46
CA ALA A 18 -5.84 9.23 18.11
C ALA A 18 -5.17 7.86 18.15
N GLN A 19 -5.81 6.85 17.57
CA GLN A 19 -5.24 5.53 17.43
C GLN A 19 -3.96 5.69 16.62
N GLU A 20 -2.82 5.46 17.23
CA GLU A 20 -1.52 5.52 16.57
C GLU A 20 -1.50 4.35 15.59
N LEU A 21 -1.54 4.66 14.29
CA LEU A 21 -1.60 3.66 13.24
C LEU A 21 -0.21 3.11 13.00
N ASP A 22 0.11 2.02 13.68
CA ASP A 22 1.36 1.30 13.43
C ASP A 22 1.36 0.69 12.03
N SER A 23 2.45 0.91 11.28
CA SER A 23 2.59 0.38 9.93
C SER A 23 3.96 -0.24 9.69
N ALA A 24 4.03 -1.20 8.76
CA ALA A 24 5.26 -1.80 8.29
C ALA A 24 5.28 -1.84 6.77
N ARG A 25 6.46 -1.68 6.18
CA ARG A 25 6.65 -1.79 4.72
C ARG A 25 7.48 -3.02 4.40
N ILE A 26 6.91 -3.94 3.63
CA ILE A 26 7.58 -5.17 3.23
C ILE A 26 7.93 -5.12 1.74
N HIS A 27 9.18 -5.40 1.44
CA HIS A 27 9.73 -5.41 0.09
C HIS A 27 9.70 -6.80 -0.53
N TYR A 28 9.41 -6.87 -1.83
CA TYR A 28 9.41 -8.09 -2.60
C TYR A 28 10.46 -8.06 -3.70
N ARG A 29 11.12 -9.17 -3.97
CA ARG A 29 11.95 -9.31 -5.16
C ARG A 29 11.08 -9.20 -6.42
N GLN A 30 11.67 -8.71 -7.48
CA GLN A 30 10.98 -8.59 -8.78
C GLN A 30 10.41 -9.96 -9.22
N GLY A 31 9.13 -9.99 -9.59
CA GLY A 31 8.43 -11.20 -10.01
C GLY A 31 8.10 -12.20 -8.89
N HIS A 32 8.59 -12.02 -7.67
CA HIS A 32 8.33 -12.95 -6.56
C HIS A 32 7.13 -12.52 -5.72
N ARG A 33 6.38 -13.52 -5.26
CA ARG A 33 5.20 -13.35 -4.40
C ARG A 33 5.48 -13.65 -2.92
N ASN A 34 6.48 -14.47 -2.64
CA ASN A 34 6.77 -14.96 -1.30
C ASN A 34 7.46 -13.87 -0.48
N VAL A 35 7.16 -13.84 0.82
CA VAL A 35 7.88 -13.00 1.79
C VAL A 35 9.30 -13.54 1.91
N ASP A 36 10.27 -12.71 1.54
CA ASP A 36 11.70 -13.00 1.71
C ASP A 36 12.22 -12.14 2.87
N VAL A 37 12.40 -12.79 4.02
CA VAL A 37 12.83 -12.15 5.26
C VAL A 37 14.24 -11.51 5.13
N LEU A 38 15.07 -12.06 4.25
CA LEU A 38 16.45 -11.60 4.05
C LEU A 38 16.57 -10.49 3.00
N PHE A 39 15.45 -10.11 2.38
CA PHE A 39 15.48 -9.08 1.34
C PHE A 39 15.34 -7.68 1.95
N ARG A 40 16.35 -6.82 1.74
CA ARG A 40 16.41 -5.46 2.28
C ARG A 40 16.24 -5.45 3.82
N ASP A 41 15.38 -4.59 4.31
CA ASP A 41 15.04 -4.36 5.72
C ASP A 41 13.87 -5.22 6.24
N ASN A 42 13.38 -6.16 5.42
CA ASN A 42 12.21 -6.97 5.75
C ASN A 42 12.32 -7.68 7.11
N ARG A 43 13.51 -8.16 7.48
CA ARG A 43 13.69 -8.83 8.78
C ARG A 43 13.32 -7.90 9.92
N THR A 44 13.92 -6.74 9.95
CA THR A 44 13.72 -5.74 11.03
C THR A 44 12.26 -5.29 11.07
N GLU A 45 11.66 -5.00 9.91
CA GLU A 45 10.27 -4.58 9.82
C GLU A 45 9.28 -5.67 10.24
N LEU A 46 9.49 -6.92 9.81
CA LEU A 46 8.64 -8.04 10.18
C LEU A 46 8.74 -8.37 11.67
N GLU A 47 9.96 -8.44 12.23
CA GLU A 47 10.16 -8.72 13.65
C GLU A 47 9.53 -7.64 14.53
N ARG A 48 9.72 -6.35 14.18
CA ARG A 48 9.09 -5.22 14.87
C ARG A 48 7.57 -5.33 14.82
N PHE A 49 7.01 -5.50 13.63
CA PHE A 49 5.56 -5.49 13.43
C PHE A 49 4.88 -6.71 14.05
N ILE A 50 5.48 -7.91 13.94
CA ILE A 50 4.99 -9.12 14.61
C ILE A 50 4.94 -8.96 16.12
N ARG A 51 5.94 -8.30 16.71
CA ARG A 51 5.95 -8.02 18.16
C ARG A 51 4.77 -7.13 18.53
N ILE A 52 4.55 -6.03 17.79
CA ILE A 52 3.40 -5.13 17.99
C ILE A 52 2.08 -5.90 17.88
N LEU A 53 1.90 -6.69 16.83
CA LEU A 53 0.68 -7.48 16.63
C LEU A 53 0.42 -8.44 17.81
N ARG A 54 1.45 -9.09 18.35
CA ARG A 54 1.31 -9.97 19.51
C ARG A 54 0.94 -9.22 20.77
N GLU A 55 1.58 -8.08 21.03
CA GLU A 55 1.31 -7.23 22.19
C GLU A 55 -0.12 -6.69 22.15
N GLU A 56 -0.53 -6.12 21.03
CA GLU A 56 -1.87 -5.57 20.86
C GLU A 56 -2.96 -6.65 20.90
N HIS A 57 -2.71 -7.82 20.30
CA HIS A 57 -3.61 -8.96 20.36
C HIS A 57 -3.73 -9.52 21.78
N GLY A 58 -2.60 -9.68 22.48
CA GLY A 58 -2.57 -10.19 23.86
C GLY A 58 -3.26 -9.29 24.87
N THR A 59 -3.33 -8.00 24.59
CA THR A 59 -4.04 -7.00 25.43
C THR A 59 -5.48 -6.74 24.97
N GLY A 60 -5.94 -7.41 23.92
CA GLY A 60 -7.29 -7.22 23.36
C GLY A 60 -7.52 -5.88 22.64
N ARG A 61 -6.45 -5.14 22.32
CA ARG A 61 -6.55 -3.86 21.61
C ARG A 61 -6.47 -3.99 20.08
N LEU A 62 -6.00 -5.12 19.56
CA LEU A 62 -5.91 -5.35 18.13
C LEU A 62 -7.29 -5.60 17.52
N GLU A 63 -7.83 -4.62 16.82
CA GLU A 63 -9.13 -4.73 16.16
C GLU A 63 -9.02 -5.33 14.76
N ASN A 64 -8.11 -4.82 13.94
CA ASN A 64 -7.91 -5.30 12.58
C ASN A 64 -6.48 -5.06 12.07
N VAL A 65 -6.09 -5.82 11.06
CA VAL A 65 -4.86 -5.62 10.29
C VAL A 65 -5.24 -5.49 8.82
N VAL A 66 -4.79 -4.42 8.17
CA VAL A 66 -5.06 -4.19 6.75
C VAL A 66 -3.77 -4.35 5.95
N ILE A 67 -3.75 -5.33 5.05
CA ILE A 67 -2.64 -5.55 4.12
C ILE A 67 -2.99 -4.94 2.78
N ARG A 68 -2.15 -4.03 2.29
CA ARG A 68 -2.22 -3.49 0.93
C ARG A 68 -0.95 -3.85 0.17
N SER A 69 -1.10 -4.40 -1.02
CA SER A 69 0.02 -4.88 -1.82
C SER A 69 -0.06 -4.40 -3.26
N TRP A 70 1.08 -3.99 -3.76
CA TRP A 70 1.23 -3.51 -5.15
C TRP A 70 2.30 -4.32 -5.89
N ALA A 71 2.22 -4.30 -7.21
CA ALA A 71 3.31 -4.69 -8.10
C ALA A 71 3.88 -3.46 -8.79
N SER A 72 5.16 -3.53 -9.20
CA SER A 72 5.77 -2.46 -9.99
C SER A 72 5.16 -2.40 -11.40
N PRO A 73 5.22 -1.24 -12.08
CA PRO A 73 4.79 -1.12 -13.48
C PRO A 73 5.62 -1.95 -14.48
N ASP A 74 6.75 -2.53 -14.06
CA ASP A 74 7.59 -3.39 -14.90
C ASP A 74 6.89 -4.71 -15.24
N GLY A 75 7.21 -5.28 -16.39
CA GLY A 75 6.64 -6.56 -16.84
C GLY A 75 5.21 -6.46 -17.40
N ALA A 76 4.53 -7.59 -17.56
CA ALA A 76 3.18 -7.62 -18.11
C ALA A 76 2.14 -7.19 -17.06
N ASN A 77 1.29 -6.22 -17.41
CA ASN A 77 0.33 -5.63 -16.50
C ASN A 77 -0.63 -6.65 -15.87
N ARG A 78 -1.19 -7.57 -16.67
CA ARG A 78 -2.08 -8.63 -16.16
C ARG A 78 -1.39 -9.53 -15.13
N LEU A 79 -0.11 -9.83 -15.33
CA LEU A 79 0.67 -10.61 -14.37
C LEU A 79 0.90 -9.82 -13.08
N ASN A 80 1.13 -8.51 -13.18
CA ASN A 80 1.35 -7.64 -12.03
C ASN A 80 0.09 -7.44 -11.17
N GLU A 81 -1.10 -7.39 -11.79
CA GLU A 81 -2.36 -7.38 -11.06
C GLU A 81 -2.56 -8.67 -10.25
N VAL A 82 -2.31 -9.83 -10.84
CA VAL A 82 -2.33 -11.11 -10.13
C VAL A 82 -1.23 -11.18 -9.07
N LEU A 83 -0.04 -10.65 -9.36
CA LEU A 83 1.09 -10.66 -8.45
C LEU A 83 0.81 -9.85 -7.18
N SER A 84 0.15 -8.69 -7.31
CA SER A 84 -0.23 -7.88 -6.15
C SER A 84 -1.14 -8.66 -5.18
N LYS A 85 -2.15 -9.34 -5.69
CA LYS A 85 -3.04 -10.19 -4.87
C LYS A 85 -2.28 -11.32 -4.18
N ARG A 86 -1.44 -12.05 -4.93
CA ARG A 86 -0.64 -13.16 -4.38
C ARG A 86 0.38 -12.71 -3.32
N ARG A 87 0.88 -11.48 -3.41
CA ARG A 87 1.74 -10.89 -2.38
C ARG A 87 0.97 -10.60 -1.11
N ALA A 88 -0.25 -10.04 -1.23
CA ALA A 88 -1.12 -9.82 -0.09
C ALA A 88 -1.46 -11.14 0.62
N ASP A 89 -1.84 -12.18 -0.14
CA ASP A 89 -2.09 -13.53 0.39
C ASP A 89 -0.88 -14.09 1.16
N SER A 90 0.31 -13.98 0.55
CA SER A 90 1.53 -14.50 1.15
C SER A 90 1.88 -13.77 2.45
N LEU A 91 1.72 -12.44 2.49
CA LEU A 91 1.98 -11.66 3.70
C LEU A 91 0.95 -11.96 4.79
N LYS A 92 -0.33 -12.09 4.43
CA LYS A 92 -1.39 -12.49 5.37
C LYS A 92 -1.05 -13.82 6.03
N ALA A 93 -0.77 -14.86 5.23
CA ALA A 93 -0.40 -16.17 5.74
C ALA A 93 0.85 -16.12 6.63
N TYR A 94 1.82 -15.29 6.29
CA TYR A 94 3.03 -15.09 7.09
C TYR A 94 2.70 -14.44 8.45
N LEU A 95 1.94 -13.33 8.46
CA LEU A 95 1.61 -12.62 9.69
C LEU A 95 0.72 -13.44 10.62
N VAL A 96 -0.34 -14.08 10.10
CA VAL A 96 -1.22 -14.97 10.88
C VAL A 96 -0.41 -16.06 11.57
N ARG A 97 0.49 -16.73 10.82
CA ARG A 97 1.32 -17.80 11.36
C ARG A 97 2.32 -17.32 12.41
N HIS A 98 3.02 -16.20 12.13
CA HIS A 98 4.12 -15.75 12.97
C HIS A 98 3.68 -14.85 14.12
N ALA A 99 2.62 -14.07 13.96
CA ALA A 99 2.08 -13.28 15.07
C ALA A 99 1.10 -14.08 15.95
N GLY A 100 0.53 -15.18 15.44
CA GLY A 100 -0.47 -15.97 16.17
C GLY A 100 -1.82 -15.26 16.29
N ILE A 101 -2.15 -14.38 15.33
CA ILE A 101 -3.41 -13.64 15.31
C ILE A 101 -4.46 -14.38 14.47
N PRO A 102 -5.77 -14.19 14.76
CA PRO A 102 -6.84 -14.81 13.97
C PRO A 102 -6.84 -14.33 12.51
N ASP A 103 -7.08 -15.25 11.58
CA ASP A 103 -7.22 -14.91 10.15
C ASP A 103 -8.36 -13.92 9.88
N SER A 104 -9.42 -13.98 10.68
CA SER A 104 -10.63 -13.16 10.56
C SER A 104 -10.42 -11.67 10.76
N ILE A 105 -9.38 -11.27 11.51
CA ILE A 105 -9.07 -9.85 11.73
C ILE A 105 -8.07 -9.30 10.70
N VAL A 106 -7.61 -10.12 9.75
CA VAL A 106 -6.64 -9.70 8.73
C VAL A 106 -7.33 -9.58 7.38
N SER A 107 -7.57 -8.35 6.96
CA SER A 107 -8.04 -8.03 5.61
C SER A 107 -6.87 -7.81 4.66
N MET A 108 -7.06 -8.12 3.36
CA MET A 108 -6.02 -7.95 2.35
C MET A 108 -6.56 -7.37 1.06
N HIS A 109 -5.76 -6.50 0.44
CA HIS A 109 -6.08 -5.82 -0.81
C HIS A 109 -4.89 -5.91 -1.76
N GLY A 110 -5.09 -6.56 -2.91
CA GLY A 110 -4.17 -6.49 -4.05
C GLY A 110 -4.51 -5.29 -4.89
N GLU A 111 -3.79 -4.20 -4.71
CA GLU A 111 -4.06 -2.89 -5.30
C GLU A 111 -3.57 -2.77 -6.77
N GLY A 112 -3.11 -3.89 -7.34
CA GLY A 112 -2.63 -3.93 -8.72
C GLY A 112 -1.27 -3.26 -8.90
N ILE A 113 -1.16 -2.39 -9.89
CA ILE A 113 0.10 -1.74 -10.26
C ILE A 113 0.26 -0.40 -9.54
N ALA A 114 1.44 -0.15 -9.00
CA ALA A 114 1.78 1.02 -8.18
C ALA A 114 1.96 2.31 -9.01
N TRP A 115 0.99 2.69 -9.84
CA TRP A 115 1.07 3.88 -10.69
C TRP A 115 1.18 5.18 -9.88
N ASP A 116 0.41 5.31 -8.81
CA ASP A 116 0.44 6.50 -7.95
C ASP A 116 1.77 6.62 -7.19
N MET A 117 2.34 5.48 -6.80
CA MET A 117 3.65 5.47 -6.16
C MET A 117 4.74 5.89 -7.15
N LEU A 118 4.71 5.37 -8.39
CA LEU A 118 5.63 5.81 -9.46
C LEU A 118 5.50 7.30 -9.71
N ARG A 119 4.27 7.81 -9.82
CA ARG A 119 4.02 9.24 -10.00
C ARG A 119 4.66 10.09 -8.90
N ARG A 120 4.46 9.71 -7.62
CA ARG A 120 5.08 10.42 -6.49
C ARG A 120 6.62 10.38 -6.55
N MET A 121 7.19 9.23 -6.87
CA MET A 121 8.64 9.09 -7.02
C MET A 121 9.19 9.98 -8.15
N VAL A 122 8.53 10.00 -9.30
CA VAL A 122 8.90 10.88 -10.42
C VAL A 122 8.78 12.35 -10.01
N ALA A 123 7.68 12.73 -9.34
CA ALA A 123 7.48 14.11 -8.87
C ALA A 123 8.57 14.57 -7.89
N ALA A 124 9.11 13.67 -7.09
CA ALA A 124 10.18 13.95 -6.13
C ALA A 124 11.60 13.82 -6.73
N SER A 125 11.75 13.37 -7.98
CA SER A 125 13.06 13.15 -8.63
C SER A 125 13.51 14.35 -9.44
N ASP A 126 14.81 14.37 -9.80
CA ASP A 126 15.42 15.34 -10.71
C ASP A 126 15.66 14.75 -12.12
N MET A 127 14.84 13.76 -12.53
CA MET A 127 15.00 13.10 -13.81
C MET A 127 14.77 14.06 -15.00
N LEU A 128 15.50 13.82 -16.08
CA LEU A 128 15.54 14.69 -17.26
C LEU A 128 14.16 14.90 -17.91
N TYR A 129 13.36 13.85 -18.07
CA TYR A 129 12.04 13.88 -18.71
C TYR A 129 10.88 13.89 -17.69
N LYS A 130 11.08 14.51 -16.53
CA LYS A 130 10.11 14.52 -15.43
C LYS A 130 8.74 15.05 -15.85
N LYS A 131 8.70 16.15 -16.60
CA LYS A 131 7.44 16.79 -17.02
C LYS A 131 6.65 15.90 -17.96
N GLU A 132 7.33 15.32 -18.94
CA GLU A 132 6.73 14.42 -19.92
C GLU A 132 6.23 13.13 -19.27
N VAL A 133 7.02 12.55 -18.36
CA VAL A 133 6.62 11.36 -17.62
C VAL A 133 5.39 11.65 -16.74
N LEU A 134 5.38 12.76 -16.02
CA LEU A 134 4.23 13.16 -15.21
C LEU A 134 2.99 13.40 -16.09
N HIS A 135 3.16 14.05 -17.25
CA HIS A 135 2.06 14.25 -18.18
C HIS A 135 1.44 12.92 -18.64
N ILE A 136 2.26 11.94 -19.01
CA ILE A 136 1.78 10.59 -19.38
C ILE A 136 1.05 9.93 -18.20
N LEU A 137 1.63 10.00 -16.99
CA LEU A 137 1.03 9.39 -15.80
C LEU A 137 -0.31 10.01 -15.42
N ASP A 138 -0.50 11.30 -15.65
CA ASP A 138 -1.70 12.03 -15.27
C ASP A 138 -2.81 11.99 -16.32
N HIS A 139 -2.45 11.91 -17.61
CA HIS A 139 -3.42 12.10 -18.70
C HIS A 139 -3.61 10.86 -19.58
N THR A 140 -2.71 9.87 -19.53
CA THR A 140 -2.85 8.67 -20.35
C THR A 140 -3.56 7.57 -19.58
N PRO A 141 -4.60 6.91 -20.14
CA PRO A 141 -5.24 5.75 -19.53
C PRO A 141 -4.24 4.62 -19.27
N VAL A 142 -4.51 3.80 -18.25
CA VAL A 142 -3.67 2.61 -17.98
C VAL A 142 -3.64 1.69 -19.19
N TRP A 143 -4.79 1.53 -19.85
CA TRP A 143 -5.01 0.70 -21.03
C TRP A 143 -5.82 1.45 -22.08
N VAL A 144 -5.47 1.24 -23.34
CA VAL A 144 -6.28 1.59 -24.50
C VAL A 144 -6.50 0.31 -25.29
N PHE A 145 -7.76 -0.01 -25.57
CA PHE A 145 -8.17 -1.23 -26.28
C PHE A 145 -8.63 -0.88 -27.69
N ASP A 146 -8.40 -1.78 -28.65
CA ASP A 146 -9.02 -1.73 -29.96
C ASP A 146 -10.45 -2.34 -29.92
N GLU A 147 -11.13 -2.30 -31.07
CA GLU A 147 -12.48 -2.86 -31.22
C GLU A 147 -12.57 -4.37 -30.92
N SER A 148 -11.44 -5.09 -31.05
CA SER A 148 -11.35 -6.51 -30.71
C SER A 148 -11.04 -6.78 -29.24
N GLY A 149 -10.88 -5.74 -28.40
CA GLY A 149 -10.55 -5.83 -26.99
C GLY A 149 -9.07 -6.12 -26.69
N ARG A 150 -8.19 -5.94 -27.70
CA ARG A 150 -6.74 -6.05 -27.48
C ARG A 150 -6.18 -4.72 -26.99
N VAL A 151 -5.19 -4.78 -26.09
CA VAL A 151 -4.47 -3.60 -25.63
C VAL A 151 -3.57 -3.10 -26.75
N VAL A 152 -3.83 -1.90 -27.24
CA VAL A 152 -3.06 -1.26 -28.33
C VAL A 152 -2.20 -0.10 -27.85
N ASP A 153 -2.55 0.53 -26.73
CA ASP A 153 -1.84 1.66 -26.15
C ASP A 153 -2.03 1.70 -24.62
N GLY A 154 -1.53 2.73 -23.97
CA GLY A 154 -1.65 3.01 -22.55
C GLY A 154 -0.34 3.56 -21.95
N ARG A 155 -0.45 3.94 -20.67
CA ARG A 155 0.68 4.60 -19.93
C ARG A 155 2.01 3.90 -20.12
N LYS A 156 2.02 2.58 -19.99
CA LYS A 156 3.27 1.82 -20.10
C LYS A 156 3.89 1.93 -21.45
N LYS A 157 3.12 1.79 -22.52
CA LYS A 157 3.63 1.89 -23.90
C LYS A 157 4.21 3.26 -24.13
N GLN A 158 3.48 4.32 -23.81
CA GLN A 158 3.96 5.70 -23.99
C GLN A 158 5.22 6.01 -23.15
N LEU A 159 5.30 5.50 -21.90
CA LEU A 159 6.52 5.63 -21.10
C LEU A 159 7.71 4.88 -21.70
N MET A 160 7.49 3.73 -22.34
CA MET A 160 8.54 2.99 -23.03
C MET A 160 9.00 3.70 -24.31
N GLU A 161 8.07 4.29 -25.06
CA GLU A 161 8.37 5.06 -26.28
C GLU A 161 9.14 6.33 -25.94
N LEU A 162 8.83 7.01 -24.83
CA LEU A 162 9.60 8.17 -24.37
C LEU A 162 11.07 7.81 -24.07
N ARG A 163 11.34 6.58 -23.57
CA ARG A 163 12.69 6.05 -23.36
C ARG A 163 13.33 5.51 -24.64
N GLY A 164 12.50 5.07 -25.58
CA GLY A 164 12.89 4.26 -26.75
C GLY A 164 13.31 5.04 -27.97
N GLY A 165 13.50 6.33 -27.85
CA GLY A 165 14.23 7.11 -28.84
C GLY A 165 15.71 6.75 -28.89
N ARG A 166 16.12 5.63 -28.32
CA ARG A 166 17.45 5.00 -28.46
C ARG A 166 17.37 3.52 -28.17
#